data_d75bfa276afaf87dcf93f9836b27c775
#
_entry.id   d75bfa276afaf87dcf93f9836b27c775
#
_cell.length_a   1.000
_cell.length_b   1.000
_cell.length_c   1.000
_cell.angle_alpha   90.00
_cell.angle_beta   90.00
_cell.angle_gamma   90.00
#
_symmetry.space_group_name_H-M   'P 1'
#
loop_
_entity.id
_entity.type
_entity.pdbx_description
1 polymer ?
#
loop_
_entity_poly.entity_id
_entity_poly.type
_entity_poly.pdbx_seq_one_letter_code
_entity_poly.pdbx_strand_id
1 'polypeptide(L)'
;KAGARHFVNESGSTTPGFLYLSVWCLRFWHIFPYMDDGESSMQDRFEIYTQLGGDNRAPGLYSLKKLALKAGFDLDSMPYSVRVLVESLARNCDGSIIREEDVLAAARWRADSGVPLDTLFMPARVLLQDFTGVPAVVDLAAMRDALAALGGDPSRINPLIPVDLVIDHSVQVDHSGSPDALERNVAREYERNEERYRFLRWGQQAFRNFRVVPPSSGIIHQVNLEHLATVACEADDGAGGRIVYPDSVVGTDSHTTMINGIGVVGWGVGGIEAEAVMLGQPISIVVSGVVGVRVSGKPRAGVTATDIVLTLTEVLRKHKVVG
;
A
#
# COMPACT_ATOMS: atom_id res chain seq x y z
N LYS A 1 -6.65 12.95 41.29
CA LYS A 1 -7.78 13.91 41.15
C LYS A 1 -7.59 14.63 39.82
N ALA A 2 -8.15 14.07 38.77
CA ALA A 2 -8.19 14.67 37.45
C ALA A 2 -9.43 15.57 37.36
N GLY A 3 -9.23 16.86 37.07
CA GLY A 3 -10.29 17.84 36.94
C GLY A 3 -10.92 17.75 35.54
N ALA A 4 -12.19 17.47 35.50
CA ALA A 4 -12.98 17.58 34.27
C ALA A 4 -13.13 19.06 33.88
N ARG A 5 -12.76 19.41 32.66
CA ARG A 5 -13.05 20.72 32.07
C ARG A 5 -14.43 20.65 31.39
N HIS A 6 -15.37 21.45 31.86
CA HIS A 6 -16.65 21.64 31.21
C HIS A 6 -16.52 22.70 30.10
N PHE A 7 -16.93 22.34 28.90
CA PHE A 7 -17.20 23.31 27.83
C PHE A 7 -18.68 23.69 27.90
N VAL A 8 -18.96 24.96 28.08
CA VAL A 8 -20.30 25.52 28.01
C VAL A 8 -20.45 26.19 26.65
N ASN A 9 -21.49 25.86 25.91
CA ASN A 9 -21.84 26.57 24.70
C ASN A 9 -22.85 27.68 25.02
N GLU A 10 -23.00 28.68 24.15
CA GLU A 10 -23.80 29.89 24.33
C GLU A 10 -25.30 29.64 24.56
N SER A 11 -25.81 28.40 24.52
CA SER A 11 -27.22 28.06 24.73
C SER A 11 -27.58 27.53 26.13
N GLY A 12 -26.61 27.44 27.04
CA GLY A 12 -26.85 27.08 28.43
C GLY A 12 -27.37 25.68 28.73
N SER A 13 -27.28 24.76 27.78
CA SER A 13 -27.70 23.36 27.93
C SER A 13 -26.50 22.47 28.25
N THR A 14 -26.48 21.87 29.42
CA THR A 14 -25.52 20.84 29.82
C THR A 14 -25.95 19.48 29.27
N THR A 15 -25.37 19.05 28.18
CA THR A 15 -25.46 17.66 27.72
C THR A 15 -24.25 16.88 28.26
N PRO A 16 -24.44 15.71 28.88
CA PRO A 16 -23.32 14.94 29.40
C PRO A 16 -22.49 14.38 28.23
N GLY A 17 -21.21 14.75 28.16
CA GLY A 17 -20.25 14.30 27.13
C GLY A 17 -19.96 12.79 27.11
N PHE A 18 -20.63 11.99 27.94
CA PHE A 18 -20.47 10.54 28.04
C PHE A 18 -21.22 9.75 26.98
N LEU A 19 -22.24 10.30 26.34
CA LEU A 19 -23.05 9.56 25.35
C LEU A 19 -22.40 9.51 23.94
N TYR A 20 -21.55 10.46 23.62
CA TYR A 20 -20.88 10.47 22.31
C TYR A 20 -19.69 9.49 22.25
N LEU A 21 -18.96 9.28 23.35
CA LEU A 21 -17.86 8.30 23.39
C LEU A 21 -18.36 6.85 23.30
N SER A 22 -19.52 6.54 23.89
CA SER A 22 -20.07 5.19 23.86
C SER A 22 -20.59 4.78 22.47
N VAL A 23 -21.10 5.70 21.68
CA VAL A 23 -21.57 5.44 20.31
C VAL A 23 -20.39 5.31 19.34
N TRP A 24 -19.29 6.03 19.58
CA TRP A 24 -18.05 5.88 18.81
C TRP A 24 -17.33 4.58 19.13
N CYS A 25 -17.25 4.15 20.39
CA CYS A 25 -16.67 2.85 20.76
C CYS A 25 -17.44 1.66 20.15
N LEU A 26 -18.77 1.71 20.11
CA LEU A 26 -19.57 0.64 19.49
C LEU A 26 -19.45 0.63 17.95
N ARG A 27 -19.18 1.77 17.32
CA ARG A 27 -18.87 1.82 15.88
C ARG A 27 -17.42 1.43 15.57
N PHE A 28 -16.49 1.64 16.50
CA PHE A 28 -15.09 1.24 16.33
C PHE A 28 -14.95 -0.29 16.20
N TRP A 29 -15.73 -1.07 16.94
CA TRP A 29 -15.75 -2.54 16.83
C TRP A 29 -16.31 -3.05 15.50
N HIS A 30 -17.18 -2.28 14.84
CA HIS A 30 -17.68 -2.65 13.50
C HIS A 30 -16.78 -2.17 12.35
N ILE A 31 -15.84 -1.27 12.61
CA ILE A 31 -14.90 -0.77 11.60
C ILE A 31 -13.63 -1.65 11.49
N PHE A 32 -13.31 -2.44 12.52
CA PHE A 32 -12.14 -3.32 12.53
C PHE A 32 -12.52 -4.80 12.73
N PRO A 33 -13.15 -5.46 11.73
CA PRO A 33 -13.45 -6.89 11.83
C PRO A 33 -12.20 -7.76 11.91
N TYR A 34 -11.02 -7.22 11.59
CA TYR A 34 -9.72 -7.92 11.63
C TYR A 34 -8.99 -7.85 12.98
N MET A 35 -9.58 -7.30 14.03
CA MET A 35 -9.02 -7.32 15.37
C MET A 35 -9.41 -8.58 16.17
N ASP A 36 -9.98 -9.56 15.52
CA ASP A 36 -10.33 -10.84 16.16
C ASP A 36 -9.09 -11.71 16.34
N ASP A 37 -9.11 -12.51 17.42
CA ASP A 37 -7.97 -13.31 17.88
C ASP A 37 -7.59 -14.39 16.86
N GLY A 38 -6.75 -14.00 15.89
CA GLY A 38 -5.79 -14.84 15.20
C GLY A 38 -6.26 -16.17 14.62
N GLU A 39 -7.24 -16.21 13.74
CA GLU A 39 -7.38 -17.25 12.73
C GLU A 39 -8.31 -16.77 11.61
N SER A 40 -7.89 -15.71 10.90
CA SER A 40 -8.45 -15.47 9.58
C SER A 40 -7.73 -16.42 8.61
N SER A 41 -8.15 -17.68 8.58
CA SER A 41 -7.81 -18.55 7.45
C SER A 41 -8.36 -17.88 6.19
N MET A 42 -7.49 -17.55 5.23
CA MET A 42 -7.91 -17.03 3.94
C MET A 42 -8.95 -17.99 3.34
N GLN A 43 -10.20 -17.53 3.23
CA GLN A 43 -11.27 -18.37 2.69
C GLN A 43 -11.15 -18.40 1.17
N ASP A 44 -10.87 -19.57 0.61
CA ASP A 44 -10.90 -19.78 -0.85
C ASP A 44 -12.35 -19.92 -1.35
N ARG A 45 -13.07 -18.80 -1.42
CA ARG A 45 -14.48 -18.75 -1.82
C ARG A 45 -14.73 -19.21 -3.24
N PHE A 46 -13.72 -19.12 -4.10
CA PHE A 46 -13.79 -19.55 -5.48
C PHE A 46 -13.20 -20.94 -5.71
N GLU A 47 -12.65 -21.59 -4.69
CA GLU A 47 -11.93 -22.88 -4.78
C GLU A 47 -10.87 -22.85 -5.90
N ILE A 48 -10.07 -21.80 -5.92
CA ILE A 48 -9.02 -21.56 -6.91
C ILE A 48 -7.62 -21.70 -6.36
N TYR A 49 -7.50 -21.95 -5.05
CA TYR A 49 -6.22 -22.22 -4.44
C TYR A 49 -5.54 -23.44 -5.06
N THR A 50 -4.25 -23.38 -5.24
CA THR A 50 -3.45 -24.47 -5.79
C THR A 50 -2.00 -24.36 -5.36
N GLN A 51 -1.33 -25.50 -5.20
CA GLN A 51 0.10 -25.54 -4.92
C GLN A 51 0.90 -25.26 -6.19
N LEU A 52 2.00 -24.52 -6.05
CA LEU A 52 2.91 -24.23 -7.15
C LEU A 52 3.55 -25.52 -7.64
N GLY A 53 3.50 -25.78 -8.94
CA GLY A 53 4.11 -26.98 -9.53
C GLY A 53 3.49 -28.31 -9.11
N GLY A 54 2.39 -28.31 -8.35
CA GLY A 54 1.71 -29.53 -7.87
C GLY A 54 2.43 -30.27 -6.73
N ASP A 55 3.43 -29.65 -6.09
CA ASP A 55 4.11 -30.18 -4.91
C ASP A 55 3.45 -29.62 -3.64
N ASN A 56 2.96 -30.49 -2.77
CA ASN A 56 2.30 -30.12 -1.51
C ASN A 56 3.21 -29.37 -0.52
N ARG A 57 4.51 -29.29 -0.75
CA ARG A 57 5.48 -28.52 0.04
C ARG A 57 5.76 -27.15 -0.55
N ALA A 58 5.38 -26.94 -1.80
CA ALA A 58 5.55 -25.65 -2.46
C ALA A 58 4.50 -24.63 -1.95
N PRO A 59 4.81 -23.32 -2.00
CA PRO A 59 3.81 -22.32 -1.65
C PRO A 59 2.57 -22.42 -2.55
N GLY A 60 1.42 -22.08 -1.96
CA GLY A 60 0.17 -22.00 -2.68
C GLY A 60 0.03 -20.70 -3.45
N LEU A 61 -0.94 -20.63 -4.33
CA LEU A 61 -1.36 -19.42 -5.04
C LEU A 61 -2.86 -19.47 -5.37
N TYR A 62 -3.44 -18.31 -5.57
CA TYR A 62 -4.81 -18.17 -6.07
C TYR A 62 -4.79 -18.13 -7.60
N SER A 63 -5.26 -19.22 -8.25
CA SER A 63 -5.09 -19.43 -9.69
C SER A 63 -6.12 -18.67 -10.52
N LEU A 64 -5.70 -17.61 -11.19
CA LEU A 64 -6.55 -16.89 -12.15
C LEU A 64 -7.00 -17.77 -13.32
N LYS A 65 -6.24 -18.80 -13.70
CA LYS A 65 -6.68 -19.77 -14.71
C LYS A 65 -7.89 -20.58 -14.25
N LYS A 66 -7.89 -21.02 -12.97
CA LYS A 66 -9.06 -21.70 -12.39
C LYS A 66 -10.25 -20.74 -12.26
N LEU A 67 -10.00 -19.49 -11.85
CA LEU A 67 -11.05 -18.48 -11.78
C LEU A 67 -11.67 -18.21 -13.16
N ALA A 68 -10.85 -18.08 -14.19
CA ALA A 68 -11.31 -17.86 -15.56
C ALA A 68 -12.20 -19.00 -16.09
N LEU A 69 -11.84 -20.24 -15.78
CA LEU A 69 -12.65 -21.42 -16.15
C LEU A 69 -14.01 -21.43 -15.41
N LYS A 70 -14.01 -21.09 -14.10
CA LYS A 70 -15.24 -21.08 -13.29
C LYS A 70 -16.16 -19.89 -13.62
N ALA A 71 -15.59 -18.71 -13.83
CA ALA A 71 -16.34 -17.47 -14.06
C ALA A 71 -16.62 -17.18 -15.56
N GLY A 72 -16.02 -17.94 -16.47
CA GLY A 72 -16.29 -17.86 -17.91
C GLY A 72 -15.73 -16.61 -18.57
N PHE A 73 -14.51 -16.17 -18.23
CA PHE A 73 -13.85 -15.06 -18.89
C PHE A 73 -12.53 -15.48 -19.57
N ASP A 74 -12.10 -14.69 -20.56
CA ASP A 74 -10.85 -14.94 -21.28
C ASP A 74 -9.68 -14.22 -20.57
N LEU A 75 -8.87 -15.00 -19.85
CA LEU A 75 -7.69 -14.50 -19.15
C LEU A 75 -6.63 -13.95 -20.12
N ASP A 76 -6.49 -14.52 -21.32
CA ASP A 76 -5.41 -14.15 -22.25
C ASP A 76 -5.65 -12.77 -22.87
N SER A 77 -6.91 -12.34 -22.98
CA SER A 77 -7.27 -10.99 -23.43
C SER A 77 -7.11 -9.92 -22.35
N MET A 78 -6.92 -10.30 -21.08
CA MET A 78 -6.83 -9.38 -19.95
C MET A 78 -5.40 -8.85 -19.79
N PRO A 79 -5.20 -7.50 -19.70
CA PRO A 79 -3.89 -6.90 -19.39
C PRO A 79 -3.34 -7.39 -18.06
N TYR A 80 -2.01 -7.49 -17.95
CA TYR A 80 -1.36 -7.98 -16.73
C TYR A 80 -1.69 -7.12 -15.50
N SER A 81 -1.77 -5.80 -15.63
CA SER A 81 -2.16 -4.91 -14.54
C SER A 81 -3.54 -5.26 -13.98
N VAL A 82 -4.51 -5.55 -14.86
CA VAL A 82 -5.86 -5.96 -14.44
C VAL A 82 -5.84 -7.36 -13.81
N ARG A 83 -4.99 -8.29 -14.32
CA ARG A 83 -4.82 -9.62 -13.68
C ARG A 83 -4.34 -9.51 -12.24
N VAL A 84 -3.41 -8.58 -11.95
CA VAL A 84 -2.94 -8.32 -10.57
C VAL A 84 -4.08 -7.84 -9.68
N LEU A 85 -4.94 -6.93 -10.17
CA LEU A 85 -6.10 -6.45 -9.42
C LEU A 85 -7.12 -7.58 -9.15
N VAL A 86 -7.44 -8.39 -10.15
CA VAL A 86 -8.36 -9.53 -10.01
C VAL A 86 -7.81 -10.58 -9.05
N GLU A 87 -6.49 -10.85 -9.09
CA GLU A 87 -5.85 -11.76 -8.13
C GLU A 87 -5.97 -11.23 -6.71
N SER A 88 -5.64 -9.94 -6.51
CA SER A 88 -5.74 -9.29 -5.21
C SER A 88 -7.17 -9.37 -4.65
N LEU A 89 -8.18 -9.10 -5.46
CA LEU A 89 -9.58 -9.21 -5.05
C LEU A 89 -9.96 -10.65 -4.71
N ALA A 90 -9.59 -11.62 -5.55
CA ALA A 90 -9.94 -13.02 -5.33
C ALA A 90 -9.30 -13.61 -4.07
N ARG A 91 -8.04 -13.24 -3.80
CA ARG A 91 -7.29 -13.66 -2.62
C ARG A 91 -7.82 -13.06 -1.34
N ASN A 92 -8.28 -11.81 -1.37
CA ASN A 92 -8.81 -11.08 -0.22
C ASN A 92 -10.35 -11.09 -0.14
N CYS A 93 -11.03 -11.96 -0.90
CA CYS A 93 -12.48 -12.05 -0.90
C CYS A 93 -12.99 -12.68 0.39
N ASP A 94 -13.47 -11.83 1.31
CA ASP A 94 -14.01 -12.24 2.61
C ASP A 94 -15.56 -12.35 2.62
N GLY A 95 -16.21 -11.89 1.54
CA GLY A 95 -17.65 -11.88 1.38
C GLY A 95 -18.37 -10.73 2.10
N SER A 96 -17.63 -9.84 2.74
CA SER A 96 -18.17 -8.66 3.43
C SER A 96 -17.61 -7.35 2.88
N ILE A 97 -16.31 -7.12 2.98
CA ILE A 97 -15.62 -5.95 2.44
C ILE A 97 -15.36 -6.15 0.94
N ILE A 98 -14.74 -7.29 0.59
CA ILE A 98 -14.54 -7.70 -0.80
C ILE A 98 -15.46 -8.88 -1.07
N ARG A 99 -16.51 -8.64 -1.87
CA ARG A 99 -17.52 -9.64 -2.17
C ARG A 99 -17.19 -10.38 -3.46
N GLU A 100 -17.80 -11.55 -3.63
CA GLU A 100 -17.65 -12.36 -4.85
C GLU A 100 -18.07 -11.56 -6.11
N GLU A 101 -19.09 -10.71 -5.98
CA GLU A 101 -19.55 -9.85 -7.09
C GLU A 101 -18.49 -8.83 -7.52
N ASP A 102 -17.69 -8.29 -6.59
CA ASP A 102 -16.60 -7.34 -6.87
C ASP A 102 -15.50 -8.04 -7.69
N VAL A 103 -15.13 -9.26 -7.30
CA VAL A 103 -14.16 -10.11 -8.04
C VAL A 103 -14.66 -10.39 -9.44
N LEU A 104 -15.92 -10.80 -9.57
CA LEU A 104 -16.52 -11.12 -10.87
C LEU A 104 -16.70 -9.90 -11.77
N ALA A 105 -17.01 -8.75 -11.20
CA ALA A 105 -17.07 -7.47 -11.93
C ALA A 105 -15.71 -7.10 -12.52
N ALA A 106 -14.65 -7.19 -11.70
CA ALA A 106 -13.29 -6.95 -12.15
C ALA A 106 -12.80 -7.99 -13.18
N ALA A 107 -13.16 -9.26 -13.02
CA ALA A 107 -12.82 -10.32 -13.97
C ALA A 107 -13.51 -10.16 -15.34
N ARG A 108 -14.65 -9.49 -15.39
CA ARG A 108 -15.40 -9.18 -16.63
C ARG A 108 -14.97 -7.87 -17.29
N TRP A 109 -13.98 -7.19 -16.73
CA TRP A 109 -13.48 -5.94 -17.30
C TRP A 109 -13.06 -6.12 -18.78
N ARG A 110 -13.37 -5.13 -19.61
CA ARG A 110 -13.03 -5.08 -21.04
C ARG A 110 -12.50 -3.71 -21.41
N ALA A 111 -11.42 -3.69 -22.15
CA ALA A 111 -10.79 -2.45 -22.63
C ALA A 111 -11.71 -1.60 -23.55
N ASP A 112 -12.63 -2.25 -24.23
CA ASP A 112 -13.56 -1.65 -25.20
C ASP A 112 -14.93 -1.32 -24.61
N SER A 113 -15.15 -1.57 -23.33
CA SER A 113 -16.45 -1.31 -22.68
C SER A 113 -16.84 0.17 -22.69
N GLY A 114 -15.86 1.07 -22.74
CA GLY A 114 -16.06 2.51 -22.57
C GLY A 114 -16.58 2.93 -21.20
N VAL A 115 -16.79 1.98 -20.28
CA VAL A 115 -17.26 2.20 -18.92
C VAL A 115 -16.09 1.95 -17.97
N PRO A 116 -15.70 2.95 -17.15
CA PRO A 116 -14.71 2.74 -16.09
C PRO A 116 -15.21 1.69 -15.10
N LEU A 117 -14.29 0.89 -14.56
CA LEU A 117 -14.58 -0.06 -13.50
C LEU A 117 -14.15 0.58 -12.17
N ASP A 118 -15.12 0.86 -11.31
CA ASP A 118 -14.84 1.14 -9.89
C ASP A 118 -14.59 -0.20 -9.18
N THR A 119 -13.44 -0.34 -8.58
CA THR A 119 -13.05 -1.59 -7.91
C THR A 119 -12.26 -1.31 -6.65
N LEU A 120 -12.26 -2.28 -5.76
CA LEU A 120 -11.43 -2.29 -4.57
C LEU A 120 -10.02 -2.81 -4.93
N PHE A 121 -9.03 -2.34 -4.18
CA PHE A 121 -7.65 -2.80 -4.33
C PHE A 121 -6.99 -2.94 -2.96
N MET A 122 -6.50 -4.15 -2.66
CA MET A 122 -5.68 -4.45 -1.51
C MET A 122 -4.24 -4.66 -1.99
N PRO A 123 -3.34 -3.68 -1.84
CA PRO A 123 -1.96 -3.80 -2.27
C PRO A 123 -1.17 -4.76 -1.37
N ALA A 124 -0.06 -5.28 -1.89
CA ALA A 124 0.82 -6.16 -1.14
C ALA A 124 1.61 -5.43 -0.05
N ARG A 125 1.85 -4.14 -0.23
CA ARG A 125 2.63 -3.31 0.71
C ARG A 125 2.37 -1.82 0.53
N VAL A 126 2.80 -1.04 1.54
CA VAL A 126 2.76 0.43 1.53
C VAL A 126 4.16 1.00 1.51
N LEU A 127 4.36 2.03 0.70
CA LEU A 127 5.58 2.82 0.66
C LEU A 127 5.30 4.25 1.13
N LEU A 128 5.97 4.67 2.18
CA LEU A 128 5.83 5.99 2.75
C LEU A 128 7.09 6.82 2.47
N GLN A 129 6.91 8.08 2.16
CA GLN A 129 7.99 9.05 2.26
C GLN A 129 7.95 9.74 3.63
N ASP A 130 9.04 10.36 4.04
CA ASP A 130 9.21 10.84 5.42
C ASP A 130 8.25 11.97 5.84
N PHE A 131 7.79 12.84 4.94
CA PHE A 131 6.88 13.93 5.31
C PHE A 131 5.44 13.48 5.53
N THR A 132 4.95 12.52 4.76
CA THR A 132 3.61 11.97 4.91
C THR A 132 3.57 10.71 5.77
N GLY A 133 4.68 9.97 5.83
CA GLY A 133 4.78 8.74 6.59
C GLY A 133 4.91 8.94 8.09
N VAL A 134 5.62 9.98 8.54
CA VAL A 134 5.74 10.27 9.98
C VAL A 134 4.37 10.54 10.62
N PRO A 135 3.46 11.36 10.06
CA PRO A 135 2.11 11.49 10.58
C PRO A 135 1.35 10.17 10.71
N ALA A 136 1.38 9.30 9.70
CA ALA A 136 0.73 8.00 9.76
C ALA A 136 1.26 7.12 10.91
N VAL A 137 2.58 7.14 11.16
CA VAL A 137 3.18 6.42 12.30
C VAL A 137 2.78 7.06 13.64
N VAL A 138 2.62 8.40 13.70
CA VAL A 138 2.10 9.10 14.89
C VAL A 138 0.67 8.66 15.19
N ASP A 139 -0.18 8.52 14.16
CA ASP A 139 -1.55 8.07 14.33
C ASP A 139 -1.62 6.63 14.85
N LEU A 140 -0.78 5.72 14.34
CA LEU A 140 -0.65 4.36 14.91
C LEU A 140 -0.20 4.38 16.38
N ALA A 141 0.71 5.29 16.75
CA ALA A 141 1.14 5.45 18.13
C ALA A 141 0.00 5.97 19.02
N ALA A 142 -0.77 6.96 18.54
CA ALA A 142 -1.93 7.49 19.23
C ALA A 142 -3.05 6.42 19.40
N MET A 143 -3.24 5.56 18.41
CA MET A 143 -4.16 4.41 18.52
C MET A 143 -3.72 3.44 19.62
N ARG A 144 -2.41 3.19 19.78
CA ARG A 144 -1.88 2.36 20.88
C ARG A 144 -2.18 2.98 22.24
N ASP A 145 -1.96 4.28 22.39
CA ASP A 145 -2.26 4.99 23.62
C ASP A 145 -3.76 4.96 23.95
N ALA A 146 -4.61 5.17 22.94
CA ALA A 146 -6.05 5.08 23.10
C ALA A 146 -6.51 3.68 23.50
N LEU A 147 -5.97 2.63 22.87
CA LEU A 147 -6.29 1.24 23.21
C LEU A 147 -5.85 0.89 24.63
N ALA A 148 -4.65 1.33 25.05
CA ALA A 148 -4.16 1.16 26.41
C ALA A 148 -5.05 1.88 27.45
N ALA A 149 -5.51 3.10 27.15
CA ALA A 149 -6.41 3.86 28.01
C ALA A 149 -7.78 3.16 28.17
N LEU A 150 -8.21 2.38 27.17
CA LEU A 150 -9.42 1.56 27.21
C LEU A 150 -9.19 0.19 27.88
N GLY A 151 -7.97 -0.11 28.35
CA GLY A 151 -7.62 -1.38 29.01
C GLY A 151 -7.30 -2.54 28.04
N GLY A 152 -7.15 -2.25 26.75
CA GLY A 152 -6.73 -3.21 25.73
C GLY A 152 -5.20 -3.34 25.61
N ASP A 153 -4.75 -4.33 24.85
CA ASP A 153 -3.32 -4.55 24.59
C ASP A 153 -2.85 -3.66 23.42
N PRO A 154 -1.99 -2.64 23.66
CA PRO A 154 -1.48 -1.75 22.61
C PRO A 154 -0.70 -2.48 21.52
N SER A 155 -0.10 -3.63 21.82
CA SER A 155 0.68 -4.41 20.86
C SER A 155 -0.16 -4.97 19.71
N ARG A 156 -1.47 -4.96 19.81
CA ARG A 156 -2.40 -5.33 18.74
C ARG A 156 -2.43 -4.33 17.60
N ILE A 157 -2.13 -3.05 17.85
CA ILE A 157 -2.04 -2.04 16.80
C ILE A 157 -0.70 -2.18 16.06
N ASN A 158 -0.77 -2.70 14.86
CA ASN A 158 0.38 -2.85 13.94
C ASN A 158 -0.11 -2.70 12.49
N PRO A 159 0.76 -2.33 11.57
CA PRO A 159 0.48 -2.52 10.15
C PRO A 159 0.21 -4.00 9.86
N LEU A 160 -0.88 -4.28 9.16
CA LEU A 160 -1.28 -5.64 8.77
C LEU A 160 -0.53 -6.13 7.54
N ILE A 161 0.01 -5.20 6.74
CA ILE A 161 0.84 -5.48 5.57
C ILE A 161 2.21 -4.82 5.72
N PRO A 162 3.23 -5.23 4.96
CA PRO A 162 4.55 -4.62 5.00
C PRO A 162 4.52 -3.13 4.66
N VAL A 163 5.20 -2.33 5.46
CA VAL A 163 5.34 -0.87 5.28
C VAL A 163 6.81 -0.50 5.28
N ASP A 164 7.24 0.16 4.22
CA ASP A 164 8.56 0.76 4.11
C ASP A 164 8.45 2.28 4.13
N LEU A 165 9.16 2.93 5.04
CA LEU A 165 9.29 4.39 5.07
C LEU A 165 10.69 4.78 4.62
N VAL A 166 10.79 5.61 3.59
CA VAL A 166 12.07 6.09 3.05
C VAL A 166 12.27 7.55 3.45
N ILE A 167 13.42 7.84 4.06
CA ILE A 167 13.82 9.19 4.42
C ILE A 167 14.61 9.79 3.24
N ASP A 168 13.99 10.69 2.51
CA ASP A 168 14.64 11.35 1.37
C ASP A 168 14.31 12.86 1.23
N HIS A 169 13.09 13.28 1.56
CA HIS A 169 12.64 14.66 1.32
C HIS A 169 13.15 15.68 2.34
N SER A 170 13.64 15.23 3.49
CA SER A 170 14.25 16.09 4.51
C SER A 170 15.74 16.30 4.30
N VAL A 171 16.38 15.49 3.45
CA VAL A 171 17.81 15.58 3.13
C VAL A 171 18.10 16.83 2.31
N GLN A 172 19.02 17.66 2.78
CA GLN A 172 19.42 18.91 2.14
C GLN A 172 20.93 18.98 1.93
N VAL A 173 21.36 19.70 0.89
CA VAL A 173 22.77 20.00 0.63
C VAL A 173 23.10 21.39 1.16
N ASP A 174 23.67 21.44 2.36
CA ASP A 174 24.12 22.69 2.99
C ASP A 174 25.55 23.06 2.58
N HIS A 175 26.36 22.06 2.32
CA HIS A 175 27.77 22.21 1.97
C HIS A 175 28.05 21.51 0.63
N SER A 176 28.83 22.17 -0.23
CA SER A 176 29.22 21.66 -1.53
C SER A 176 30.65 22.10 -1.88
N GLY A 177 31.25 21.45 -2.88
CA GLY A 177 32.54 21.86 -3.45
C GLY A 177 33.76 21.62 -2.56
N SER A 178 33.65 20.87 -1.44
CA SER A 178 34.77 20.51 -0.58
C SER A 178 34.79 19.00 -0.30
N PRO A 179 35.97 18.41 -0.03
CA PRO A 179 36.06 16.97 0.25
C PRO A 179 35.27 16.50 1.48
N ASP A 180 35.04 17.36 2.45
CA ASP A 180 34.30 17.11 3.69
C ASP A 180 32.81 17.45 3.59
N ALA A 181 32.33 17.90 2.43
CA ALA A 181 30.95 18.33 2.24
C ALA A 181 29.94 17.24 2.59
N LEU A 182 30.18 15.98 2.20
CA LEU A 182 29.28 14.87 2.49
C LEU A 182 29.16 14.63 4.01
N GLU A 183 30.27 14.55 4.71
CA GLU A 183 30.30 14.34 6.17
C GLU A 183 29.55 15.46 6.91
N ARG A 184 29.78 16.70 6.52
CA ARG A 184 29.10 17.88 7.11
C ARG A 184 27.59 17.88 6.83
N ASN A 185 27.17 17.50 5.62
CA ASN A 185 25.75 17.39 5.30
C ASN A 185 25.07 16.28 6.11
N VAL A 186 25.70 15.12 6.25
CA VAL A 186 25.18 14.02 7.07
C VAL A 186 25.06 14.46 8.54
N ALA A 187 26.08 15.09 9.10
CA ALA A 187 26.02 15.60 10.47
C ALA A 187 24.88 16.61 10.66
N ARG A 188 24.72 17.53 9.70
CA ARG A 188 23.67 18.54 9.73
C ARG A 188 22.26 17.93 9.59
N GLU A 189 22.11 16.91 8.77
CA GLU A 189 20.86 16.17 8.58
C GLU A 189 20.40 15.54 9.90
N TYR A 190 21.29 14.83 10.59
CA TYR A 190 20.96 14.23 11.89
C TYR A 190 20.69 15.27 12.98
N GLU A 191 21.42 16.37 13.03
CA GLU A 191 21.18 17.47 13.97
C GLU A 191 19.76 18.06 13.79
N ARG A 192 19.35 18.32 12.56
CA ARG A 192 18.04 18.92 12.27
C ARG A 192 16.86 18.00 12.55
N ASN A 193 17.04 16.71 12.33
CA ASN A 193 15.97 15.74 12.34
C ASN A 193 16.06 14.72 13.49
N GLU A 194 16.85 15.01 14.53
CA GLU A 194 17.13 14.08 15.63
C GLU A 194 15.84 13.53 16.26
N GLU A 195 14.88 14.39 16.57
CA GLU A 195 13.62 13.99 17.20
C GLU A 195 12.81 13.06 16.28
N ARG A 196 12.69 13.41 15.00
CA ARG A 196 12.02 12.60 13.99
C ARG A 196 12.68 11.22 13.84
N TYR A 197 14.00 11.18 13.79
CA TYR A 197 14.73 9.91 13.59
C TYR A 197 14.69 9.04 14.83
N ARG A 198 14.68 9.60 16.01
CA ARG A 198 14.43 8.86 17.25
C ARG A 198 13.03 8.25 17.26
N PHE A 199 12.03 9.01 16.87
CA PHE A 199 10.65 8.52 16.74
C PHE A 199 10.54 7.38 15.73
N LEU A 200 11.09 7.53 14.54
CA LEU A 200 11.07 6.49 13.50
C LEU A 200 11.81 5.23 13.94
N ARG A 201 12.96 5.38 14.62
CA ARG A 201 13.68 4.24 15.18
C ARG A 201 12.85 3.51 16.25
N TRP A 202 12.14 4.24 17.09
CA TRP A 202 11.19 3.66 18.02
C TRP A 202 10.08 2.91 17.27
N GLY A 203 9.47 3.53 16.26
CA GLY A 203 8.42 2.92 15.45
C GLY A 203 8.86 1.60 14.82
N GLN A 204 10.07 1.55 14.24
CA GLN A 204 10.63 0.32 13.66
C GLN A 204 10.82 -0.82 14.70
N GLN A 205 11.02 -0.48 15.97
CA GLN A 205 11.14 -1.46 17.05
C GLN A 205 9.77 -1.83 17.65
N ALA A 206 8.85 -0.87 17.67
CA ALA A 206 7.54 -1.01 18.29
C ALA A 206 6.53 -1.71 17.40
N PHE A 207 6.55 -1.44 16.09
CA PHE A 207 5.61 -2.00 15.12
C PHE A 207 6.22 -3.18 14.37
N ARG A 208 5.45 -4.25 14.24
CA ARG A 208 5.73 -5.32 13.28
C ARG A 208 5.40 -4.81 11.87
N ASN A 209 6.00 -5.40 10.84
CA ASN A 209 5.79 -5.03 9.44
C ASN A 209 6.14 -3.58 9.09
N PHE A 210 6.92 -2.88 9.91
CA PHE A 210 7.35 -1.52 9.66
C PHE A 210 8.88 -1.42 9.59
N ARG A 211 9.39 -0.92 8.48
CA ARG A 211 10.83 -0.75 8.22
C ARG A 211 11.11 0.70 7.80
N VAL A 212 12.24 1.22 8.25
CA VAL A 212 12.72 2.56 7.89
C VAL A 212 14.01 2.45 7.09
N VAL A 213 14.04 3.06 5.91
CA VAL A 213 15.25 3.25 5.12
C VAL A 213 15.87 4.57 5.55
N PRO A 214 17.09 4.56 6.12
CA PRO A 214 17.71 5.75 6.69
C PRO A 214 18.12 6.78 5.63
N PRO A 215 18.40 8.04 6.03
CA PRO A 215 18.91 9.05 5.13
C PRO A 215 20.22 8.61 4.48
N SER A 216 20.56 9.18 3.33
CA SER A 216 21.74 8.86 2.54
C SER A 216 21.75 7.45 1.90
N SER A 217 20.63 6.75 1.93
CA SER A 217 20.45 5.43 1.28
C SER A 217 19.87 5.52 -0.13
N GLY A 218 19.75 6.72 -0.68
CA GLY A 218 19.12 6.99 -1.96
C GLY A 218 17.67 7.43 -1.82
N ILE A 219 17.16 8.11 -2.84
CA ILE A 219 15.81 8.64 -2.86
C ILE A 219 14.78 7.56 -3.22
N ILE A 220 13.54 7.80 -2.78
CA ILE A 220 12.44 6.84 -2.89
C ILE A 220 12.15 6.46 -4.35
N HIS A 221 12.10 7.44 -5.25
CA HIS A 221 11.65 7.24 -6.62
C HIS A 221 12.73 6.74 -7.60
N GLN A 222 13.95 6.59 -7.20
CA GLN A 222 15.03 6.12 -8.08
C GLN A 222 15.59 4.77 -7.63
N VAL A 223 16.19 4.73 -6.44
CA VAL A 223 16.91 3.56 -5.95
C VAL A 223 16.01 2.67 -5.11
N ASN A 224 15.26 3.27 -4.19
CA ASN A 224 14.53 2.49 -3.20
C ASN A 224 13.31 1.76 -3.78
N LEU A 225 12.61 2.31 -4.78
CA LEU A 225 11.51 1.57 -5.44
C LEU A 225 11.99 0.25 -6.04
N GLU A 226 13.09 0.27 -6.79
CA GLU A 226 13.65 -0.93 -7.39
C GLU A 226 14.24 -1.87 -6.34
N HIS A 227 14.93 -1.32 -5.33
CA HIS A 227 15.56 -2.10 -4.28
C HIS A 227 14.55 -2.79 -3.37
N LEU A 228 13.41 -2.15 -3.11
CA LEU A 228 12.36 -2.67 -2.23
C LEU A 228 11.38 -3.60 -2.96
N ALA A 229 11.28 -3.53 -4.28
CA ALA A 229 10.39 -4.37 -5.06
C ALA A 229 10.80 -5.84 -5.03
N THR A 230 9.80 -6.71 -4.86
CA THR A 230 10.03 -8.17 -4.80
C THR A 230 9.48 -8.91 -6.01
N VAL A 231 8.66 -8.26 -6.85
CA VAL A 231 7.93 -8.81 -8.00
C VAL A 231 6.88 -9.86 -7.58
N ALA A 232 7.23 -10.76 -6.67
CA ALA A 232 6.32 -11.72 -6.04
C ALA A 232 6.53 -11.68 -4.52
N CYS A 233 5.44 -11.56 -3.78
CA CYS A 233 5.41 -11.57 -2.34
C CYS A 233 5.07 -12.96 -1.79
N GLU A 234 5.52 -13.26 -0.59
CA GLU A 234 5.12 -14.44 0.17
C GLU A 234 4.42 -13.99 1.46
N ALA A 235 3.38 -14.73 1.86
CA ALA A 235 2.73 -14.57 3.16
C ALA A 235 2.37 -15.95 3.73
N ASP A 236 2.04 -15.98 5.02
CA ASP A 236 1.44 -17.15 5.68
C ASP A 236 0.00 -17.31 5.15
N ASP A 237 -0.44 -18.55 4.90
CA ASP A 237 -1.79 -18.84 4.44
C ASP A 237 -2.80 -19.00 5.59
N GLY A 238 -2.36 -18.78 6.84
CA GLY A 238 -3.17 -18.98 8.06
C GLY A 238 -3.41 -20.44 8.44
N ALA A 239 -2.96 -21.40 7.64
CA ALA A 239 -3.07 -22.83 7.88
C ALA A 239 -1.71 -23.51 8.12
N GLY A 240 -0.66 -22.71 8.31
CA GLY A 240 0.73 -23.18 8.50
C GLY A 240 1.49 -23.44 7.20
N GLY A 241 0.93 -23.05 6.05
CA GLY A 241 1.57 -23.03 4.75
C GLY A 241 1.96 -21.60 4.32
N ARG A 242 2.42 -21.46 3.09
CA ARG A 242 2.76 -20.17 2.48
C ARG A 242 2.03 -19.98 1.17
N ILE A 243 1.69 -18.73 0.87
CA ILE A 243 1.16 -18.32 -0.42
C ILE A 243 2.13 -17.37 -1.13
N VAL A 244 2.10 -17.42 -2.46
CA VAL A 244 2.81 -16.47 -3.34
C VAL A 244 1.79 -15.69 -4.15
N TYR A 245 1.99 -14.38 -4.24
CA TYR A 245 1.12 -13.47 -4.99
C TYR A 245 1.94 -12.33 -5.60
N PRO A 246 1.40 -11.64 -6.64
CA PRO A 246 2.11 -10.52 -7.27
C PRO A 246 2.40 -9.40 -6.28
N ASP A 247 3.61 -8.83 -6.35
CA ASP A 247 3.92 -7.58 -5.65
C ASP A 247 3.07 -6.46 -6.24
N SER A 248 2.57 -5.61 -5.34
CA SER A 248 1.85 -4.39 -5.68
C SER A 248 1.99 -3.39 -4.55
N VAL A 249 2.06 -2.11 -4.86
CA VAL A 249 2.36 -1.08 -3.87
C VAL A 249 1.44 0.11 -4.00
N VAL A 250 1.02 0.64 -2.87
CA VAL A 250 0.55 2.03 -2.80
C VAL A 250 1.57 2.87 -2.05
N GLY A 251 1.73 4.10 -2.47
CA GLY A 251 2.71 4.98 -1.84
C GLY A 251 2.26 6.42 -1.77
N THR A 252 2.76 7.11 -0.77
CA THR A 252 2.46 8.52 -0.52
C THR A 252 3.35 9.48 -1.30
N ASP A 253 4.20 8.94 -2.15
CA ASP A 253 5.05 9.69 -3.07
C ASP A 253 4.46 9.75 -4.48
N SER A 254 4.55 10.90 -5.14
CA SER A 254 4.05 11.10 -6.50
C SER A 254 4.73 10.23 -7.56
N HIS A 255 5.90 9.66 -7.24
CA HIS A 255 6.68 8.79 -8.12
C HIS A 255 6.49 7.30 -7.81
N THR A 256 5.59 6.93 -6.92
CA THR A 256 5.32 5.51 -6.60
C THR A 256 4.99 4.70 -7.85
N THR A 257 4.31 5.30 -8.83
CA THR A 257 3.97 4.67 -10.11
C THR A 257 5.17 4.31 -10.98
N MET A 258 6.38 4.84 -10.71
CA MET A 258 7.60 4.48 -11.44
C MET A 258 7.96 3.00 -11.28
N ILE A 259 7.51 2.35 -10.22
CA ILE A 259 7.70 0.91 -10.00
C ILE A 259 7.06 0.06 -11.11
N ASN A 260 6.11 0.62 -11.86
CA ASN A 260 5.52 -0.05 -13.02
C ASN A 260 6.56 -0.40 -14.09
N GLY A 261 7.67 0.34 -14.14
CA GLY A 261 8.78 0.10 -15.07
C GLY A 261 9.45 -1.28 -14.90
N ILE A 262 9.33 -1.89 -13.72
CA ILE A 262 9.83 -3.24 -13.42
C ILE A 262 8.71 -4.28 -13.31
N GLY A 263 7.48 -3.92 -13.73
CA GLY A 263 6.35 -4.85 -13.81
C GLY A 263 5.55 -4.99 -12.52
N VAL A 264 5.76 -4.12 -11.53
CA VAL A 264 4.98 -4.09 -10.28
C VAL A 264 3.89 -3.03 -10.40
N VAL A 265 2.66 -3.38 -10.05
CA VAL A 265 1.55 -2.40 -10.01
C VAL A 265 1.75 -1.45 -8.84
N GLY A 266 1.90 -0.15 -9.14
CA GLY A 266 2.05 0.90 -8.15
C GLY A 266 1.03 2.00 -8.33
N TRP A 267 0.52 2.53 -7.21
CA TRP A 267 -0.50 3.58 -7.19
C TRP A 267 -0.13 4.66 -6.17
N GLY A 268 -0.25 5.93 -6.55
CA GLY A 268 -0.05 7.05 -5.65
C GLY A 268 -1.32 7.32 -4.82
N VAL A 269 -1.17 7.47 -3.51
CA VAL A 269 -2.28 7.71 -2.57
C VAL A 269 -1.94 8.82 -1.58
N GLY A 270 -2.94 9.35 -0.90
CA GLY A 270 -2.75 10.25 0.23
C GLY A 270 -2.35 9.50 1.51
N GLY A 271 -1.91 10.25 2.53
CA GLY A 271 -1.49 9.67 3.81
C GLY A 271 -2.60 8.88 4.51
N ILE A 272 -3.82 9.40 4.51
CA ILE A 272 -5.00 8.76 5.13
C ILE A 272 -5.34 7.44 4.42
N GLU A 273 -5.28 7.41 3.09
CA GLU A 273 -5.52 6.19 2.32
C GLU A 273 -4.44 5.14 2.58
N ALA A 274 -3.17 5.55 2.66
CA ALA A 274 -2.07 4.67 3.02
C ALA A 274 -2.26 4.08 4.42
N GLU A 275 -2.69 4.90 5.39
CA GLU A 275 -2.99 4.45 6.75
C GLU A 275 -4.15 3.45 6.79
N ALA A 276 -5.23 3.71 6.05
CA ALA A 276 -6.34 2.77 5.92
C ALA A 276 -5.88 1.40 5.41
N VAL A 277 -5.01 1.39 4.38
CA VAL A 277 -4.41 0.17 3.84
C VAL A 277 -3.50 -0.53 4.86
N MET A 278 -2.71 0.22 5.62
CA MET A 278 -1.90 -0.33 6.70
C MET A 278 -2.75 -1.04 7.76
N LEU A 279 -3.98 -0.58 7.95
CA LEU A 279 -4.97 -1.16 8.88
C LEU A 279 -5.89 -2.21 8.21
N GLY A 280 -5.53 -2.69 7.01
CA GLY A 280 -6.23 -3.78 6.33
C GLY A 280 -7.47 -3.37 5.55
N GLN A 281 -7.67 -2.08 5.28
CA GLN A 281 -8.78 -1.61 4.45
C GLN A 281 -8.35 -1.51 2.98
N PRO A 282 -9.15 -2.02 2.02
CA PRO A 282 -8.88 -1.79 0.60
C PRO A 282 -9.15 -0.34 0.24
N ILE A 283 -8.45 0.16 -0.78
CA ILE A 283 -8.75 1.44 -1.41
C ILE A 283 -9.68 1.25 -2.60
N SER A 284 -10.51 2.25 -2.88
CA SER A 284 -11.30 2.29 -4.12
C SER A 284 -10.48 2.92 -5.23
N ILE A 285 -10.38 2.23 -6.36
CA ILE A 285 -9.68 2.71 -7.56
C ILE A 285 -10.60 2.62 -8.78
N VAL A 286 -10.36 3.53 -9.72
CA VAL A 286 -11.07 3.56 -11.00
C VAL A 286 -10.14 3.03 -12.09
N VAL A 287 -10.46 1.85 -12.62
CA VAL A 287 -9.77 1.29 -13.79
C VAL A 287 -10.49 1.78 -15.05
N SER A 288 -9.92 2.82 -15.70
CA SER A 288 -10.50 3.40 -16.91
C SER A 288 -10.10 2.60 -18.15
N GLY A 289 -9.05 2.94 -18.80
CA GLY A 289 -8.54 2.25 -19.98
C GLY A 289 -7.11 1.77 -19.78
N VAL A 290 -6.75 0.67 -20.40
CA VAL A 290 -5.35 0.22 -20.45
C VAL A 290 -4.83 0.40 -21.87
N VAL A 291 -3.80 1.24 -22.02
CA VAL A 291 -3.16 1.52 -23.31
C VAL A 291 -1.84 0.79 -23.37
N GLY A 292 -1.74 -0.15 -24.32
CA GLY A 292 -0.51 -0.88 -24.58
C GLY A 292 0.37 -0.17 -25.59
N VAL A 293 1.68 -0.14 -25.32
CA VAL A 293 2.68 0.38 -26.26
C VAL A 293 3.62 -0.77 -26.67
N ARG A 294 3.66 -1.05 -27.96
CA ARG A 294 4.60 -2.03 -28.51
C ARG A 294 5.83 -1.32 -29.08
N VAL A 295 6.97 -1.52 -28.45
CA VAL A 295 8.26 -1.01 -28.94
C VAL A 295 8.94 -2.12 -29.75
N SER A 296 9.37 -1.80 -30.97
CA SER A 296 10.04 -2.76 -31.87
C SER A 296 11.23 -2.10 -32.57
N GLY A 297 12.18 -2.92 -33.02
CA GLY A 297 13.38 -2.46 -33.70
C GLY A 297 14.56 -2.22 -32.74
N LYS A 298 15.56 -1.47 -33.24
CA LYS A 298 16.76 -1.11 -32.47
C LYS A 298 16.96 0.41 -32.51
N PRO A 299 17.32 1.03 -31.39
CA PRO A 299 17.62 2.45 -31.38
C PRO A 299 18.85 2.74 -32.27
N ARG A 300 18.89 3.92 -32.88
CA ARG A 300 20.06 4.39 -33.61
C ARG A 300 21.23 4.64 -32.65
N ALA A 301 22.43 4.63 -33.18
CA ALA A 301 23.60 4.99 -32.40
C ALA A 301 23.44 6.42 -31.84
N GLY A 302 23.72 6.59 -30.54
CA GLY A 302 23.59 7.86 -29.82
C GLY A 302 22.22 8.11 -29.18
N VAL A 303 21.21 7.26 -29.44
CA VAL A 303 19.89 7.35 -28.75
C VAL A 303 20.01 6.71 -27.37
N THR A 304 19.60 7.45 -26.35
CA THR A 304 19.60 7.02 -24.94
C THR A 304 18.22 6.48 -24.52
N ALA A 305 18.15 5.83 -23.37
CA ALA A 305 16.88 5.43 -22.76
C ALA A 305 15.97 6.65 -22.50
N THR A 306 16.55 7.78 -22.12
CA THR A 306 15.82 9.04 -21.90
C THR A 306 15.12 9.53 -23.18
N ASP A 307 15.78 9.45 -24.35
CA ASP A 307 15.17 9.82 -25.63
C ASP A 307 13.95 8.94 -25.95
N ILE A 308 14.04 7.65 -25.64
CA ILE A 308 12.95 6.69 -25.83
C ILE A 308 11.77 7.08 -24.90
N VAL A 309 12.02 7.32 -23.62
CA VAL A 309 11.00 7.70 -22.64
C VAL A 309 10.32 9.01 -23.03
N LEU A 310 11.08 10.02 -23.41
CA LEU A 310 10.53 11.32 -23.85
C LEU A 310 9.66 11.18 -25.10
N THR A 311 10.10 10.36 -26.05
CA THR A 311 9.33 10.07 -27.27
C THR A 311 8.02 9.33 -26.93
N LEU A 312 8.07 8.30 -26.07
CA LEU A 312 6.88 7.60 -25.62
C LEU A 312 5.90 8.52 -24.89
N THR A 313 6.40 9.37 -24.02
CA THR A 313 5.58 10.35 -23.29
C THR A 313 4.90 11.31 -24.25
N GLU A 314 5.62 11.80 -25.27
CA GLU A 314 5.04 12.67 -26.28
C GLU A 314 3.92 11.98 -27.07
N VAL A 315 4.16 10.75 -27.52
CA VAL A 315 3.18 9.95 -28.27
C VAL A 315 1.93 9.70 -27.42
N LEU A 316 2.10 9.27 -26.17
CA LEU A 316 0.98 8.98 -25.26
C LEU A 316 0.17 10.25 -24.97
N ARG A 317 0.82 11.39 -24.74
CA ARG A 317 0.13 12.69 -24.55
C ARG A 317 -0.67 13.12 -25.78
N LYS A 318 -0.16 12.92 -26.98
CA LYS A 318 -0.91 13.18 -28.23
C LYS A 318 -2.18 12.34 -28.32
N HIS A 319 -2.14 11.13 -27.78
CA HIS A 319 -3.30 10.23 -27.67
C HIS A 319 -4.15 10.48 -26.41
N LYS A 320 -3.89 11.57 -25.67
CA LYS A 320 -4.60 11.94 -24.43
C LYS A 320 -4.48 10.89 -23.33
N VAL A 321 -3.45 10.09 -23.37
CA VAL A 321 -3.09 9.16 -22.28
C VAL A 321 -2.22 9.94 -21.31
N VAL A 322 -2.74 10.19 -20.11
CA VAL A 322 -2.08 10.94 -19.04
C VAL A 322 -2.28 10.12 -17.74
N GLY A 323 -1.17 9.86 -17.01
CA GLY A 323 -1.21 9.14 -15.75
C GLY A 323 0.15 8.59 -15.41
#